data_6c6e48e9413d78b4b0a897bc2f07fb8e
#
_entry.id   6c6e48e9413d78b4b0a897bc2f07fb8e
#
_cell.length_a   1.000
_cell.length_b   1.000
_cell.length_c   1.000
_cell.angle_alpha   90.00
_cell.angle_beta   90.00
_cell.angle_gamma   90.00
#
_symmetry.space_group_name_H-M   'P 1'
#
loop_
_entity.id
_entity.type
_entity.pdbx_description
1 polymer ?
#
loop_
_entity_poly.entity_id
_entity_poly.type
_entity_poly.pdbx_seq_one_letter_code
_entity_poly.pdbx_strand_id
1 'polypeptide(L)'
;VGRRLVPLTLDNLPDLPKRCRSCVFWELDAVSGEAAVEAGRPELEKEAWISAVLLEWGSCGRVVYVDEVPVGYVLYAPPAYVPRSMAFPTSPVAADAVQLMTAWIMPGYQGQGLGRVMVQTVAKDVIRRGFKAIEAFGDARWKEPACVLPADHLLAVGFKTVRPHHAFPRLRLELRT
;
A
#
# COMPACT_ATOMS: atom_id res chain seq x y z
N VAL A 1 -18.94 -16.87 -8.03
CA VAL A 1 -18.55 -15.66 -7.30
C VAL A 1 -17.59 -14.84 -8.15
N GLY A 2 -18.06 -13.68 -8.64
CA GLY A 2 -17.27 -12.80 -9.50
C GLY A 2 -16.28 -11.96 -8.69
N ARG A 3 -15.00 -12.25 -8.80
CA ARG A 3 -13.94 -11.52 -8.12
C ARG A 3 -13.08 -10.81 -9.16
N ARG A 4 -12.89 -9.50 -8.99
CA ARG A 4 -12.09 -8.68 -9.91
C ARG A 4 -11.12 -7.81 -9.12
N LEU A 5 -9.91 -7.68 -9.61
CA LEU A 5 -8.91 -6.77 -9.08
C LEU A 5 -8.61 -5.74 -10.17
N VAL A 6 -9.11 -4.54 -9.99
CA VAL A 6 -9.10 -3.48 -11.00
C VAL A 6 -8.06 -2.42 -10.66
N PRO A 7 -7.27 -1.94 -11.63
CA PRO A 7 -6.31 -0.86 -11.35
C PRO A 7 -7.00 0.36 -10.74
N LEU A 8 -6.36 0.92 -9.71
CA LEU A 8 -6.83 2.14 -9.07
C LEU A 8 -6.66 3.33 -10.02
N THR A 9 -7.73 4.09 -10.20
CA THR A 9 -7.76 5.34 -10.94
C THR A 9 -8.57 6.36 -10.14
N LEU A 10 -8.70 7.58 -10.65
CA LEU A 10 -9.56 8.57 -9.99
C LEU A 10 -11.04 8.18 -10.08
N ASP A 11 -11.41 7.35 -11.06
CA ASP A 11 -12.80 6.92 -11.24
C ASP A 11 -13.28 5.99 -10.13
N ASN A 12 -12.41 5.09 -9.64
CA ASN A 12 -12.77 4.14 -8.59
C ASN A 12 -12.21 4.50 -7.21
N LEU A 13 -11.51 5.61 -7.09
CA LEU A 13 -11.05 6.09 -5.79
C LEU A 13 -12.18 6.22 -4.77
N PRO A 14 -13.39 6.69 -5.14
CA PRO A 14 -14.53 6.73 -4.19
C PRO A 14 -14.93 5.38 -3.61
N ASP A 15 -14.49 4.26 -4.20
CA ASP A 15 -14.78 2.93 -3.69
C ASP A 15 -13.90 2.52 -2.51
N LEU A 16 -12.87 3.30 -2.19
CA LEU A 16 -12.09 3.10 -0.98
C LEU A 16 -12.88 3.59 0.24
N PRO A 17 -12.64 2.99 1.43
CA PRO A 17 -13.27 3.51 2.66
C PRO A 17 -12.96 4.99 2.86
N LYS A 18 -13.91 5.74 3.40
CA LYS A 18 -13.75 7.18 3.60
C LYS A 18 -12.48 7.53 4.37
N ARG A 19 -12.18 6.79 5.44
CA ARG A 19 -10.97 7.03 6.24
C ARG A 19 -9.69 6.82 5.43
N CYS A 20 -9.73 5.93 4.45
CA CYS A 20 -8.58 5.65 3.59
C CYS A 20 -8.41 6.71 2.50
N ARG A 21 -9.52 7.26 2.01
CA ARG A 21 -9.48 8.37 1.05
C ARG A 21 -8.91 9.64 1.63
N SER A 22 -9.01 9.80 2.95
CA SER A 22 -8.47 10.95 3.65
C SER A 22 -7.14 10.67 4.37
N CYS A 23 -6.61 9.45 4.24
CA CYS A 23 -5.34 9.07 4.85
C CYS A 23 -4.19 9.41 3.92
N VAL A 24 -3.35 10.35 4.31
CA VAL A 24 -2.15 10.75 3.57
C VAL A 24 -0.87 10.39 4.31
N PHE A 25 -0.92 9.35 5.13
CA PHE A 25 0.21 8.94 5.95
C PHE A 25 1.47 8.67 5.13
N TRP A 26 1.34 7.84 4.10
CA TRP A 26 2.47 7.46 3.24
C TRP A 26 2.75 8.50 2.15
N GLU A 27 1.70 9.15 1.67
CA GLU A 27 1.73 10.01 0.50
C GLU A 27 2.44 11.33 0.74
N LEU A 28 2.44 11.79 2.00
CA LEU A 28 3.08 13.04 2.39
C LEU A 28 4.04 12.78 3.55
N ASP A 29 5.06 13.63 3.68
CA ASP A 29 5.87 13.64 4.90
C ASP A 29 5.01 14.09 6.10
N ALA A 30 5.54 13.90 7.31
CA ALA A 30 4.75 14.17 8.52
C ALA A 30 4.28 15.61 8.62
N VAL A 31 5.12 16.57 8.25
CA VAL A 31 4.80 18.00 8.34
C VAL A 31 3.72 18.36 7.33
N SER A 32 3.89 17.96 6.08
CA SER A 32 2.90 18.21 5.02
C SER A 32 1.58 17.52 5.28
N GLY A 33 1.63 16.30 5.85
CA GLY A 33 0.44 15.54 6.21
C GLY A 33 -0.37 16.23 7.30
N GLU A 34 0.29 16.71 8.35
CA GLU A 34 -0.38 17.46 9.40
C GLU A 34 -1.00 18.76 8.87
N ALA A 35 -0.28 19.46 8.00
CA ALA A 35 -0.78 20.69 7.39
C ALA A 35 -2.04 20.43 6.55
N ALA A 36 -2.07 19.31 5.80
CA ALA A 36 -3.23 18.94 5.00
C ALA A 36 -4.46 18.65 5.86
N VAL A 37 -4.27 17.96 6.99
CA VAL A 37 -5.36 17.65 7.93
C VAL A 37 -5.86 18.93 8.59
N GLU A 38 -4.97 19.81 9.05
CA GLU A 38 -5.34 21.09 9.67
C GLU A 38 -6.09 22.00 8.70
N ALA A 39 -5.73 21.98 7.41
CA ALA A 39 -6.41 22.75 6.38
C ALA A 39 -7.74 22.12 5.95
N GLY A 40 -8.09 20.94 6.47
CA GLY A 40 -9.32 20.24 6.12
C GLY A 40 -9.35 19.69 4.70
N ARG A 41 -8.19 19.46 4.08
CA ARG A 41 -8.08 19.03 2.68
C ARG A 41 -7.25 17.76 2.45
N PRO A 42 -7.27 16.75 3.37
CA PRO A 42 -6.48 15.55 3.14
C PRO A 42 -6.96 14.74 1.94
N GLU A 43 -8.27 14.74 1.64
CA GLU A 43 -8.80 14.03 0.48
C GLU A 43 -8.30 14.60 -0.84
N LEU A 44 -8.20 15.93 -0.93
CA LEU A 44 -7.66 16.59 -2.13
C LEU A 44 -6.18 16.29 -2.31
N GLU A 45 -5.42 16.25 -1.23
CA GLU A 45 -4.01 15.88 -1.28
C GLU A 45 -3.84 14.42 -1.70
N LYS A 46 -4.70 13.53 -1.24
CA LYS A 46 -4.71 12.13 -1.65
C LYS A 46 -4.97 12.01 -3.15
N GLU A 47 -5.99 12.69 -3.65
CA GLU A 47 -6.32 12.70 -5.08
C GLU A 47 -5.16 13.25 -5.92
N ALA A 48 -4.55 14.34 -5.46
CA ALA A 48 -3.42 14.95 -6.15
C ALA A 48 -2.23 13.99 -6.23
N TRP A 49 -1.95 13.29 -5.14
CA TRP A 49 -0.87 12.31 -5.10
C TRP A 49 -1.13 11.15 -6.07
N ILE A 50 -2.34 10.58 -6.02
CA ILE A 50 -2.72 9.47 -6.91
C ILE A 50 -2.65 9.91 -8.36
N SER A 51 -3.14 11.11 -8.67
CA SER A 51 -3.12 11.67 -10.01
C SER A 51 -1.70 11.85 -10.53
N ALA A 52 -0.81 12.39 -9.69
CA ALA A 52 0.60 12.58 -10.06
C ALA A 52 1.31 11.25 -10.33
N VAL A 53 1.11 10.27 -9.47
CA VAL A 53 1.73 8.95 -9.64
C VAL A 53 1.17 8.26 -10.88
N LEU A 54 -0.14 8.35 -11.08
CA LEU A 54 -0.81 7.76 -12.24
C LEU A 54 -0.24 8.32 -13.55
N LEU A 55 0.01 9.63 -13.59
CA LEU A 55 0.55 10.31 -14.76
C LEU A 55 2.02 9.97 -15.02
N GLU A 56 2.83 9.91 -13.96
CA GLU A 56 4.29 9.76 -14.09
C GLU A 56 4.74 8.30 -14.12
N TRP A 57 4.04 7.42 -13.42
CA TRP A 57 4.44 6.02 -13.28
C TRP A 57 3.38 5.04 -13.73
N GLY A 58 2.12 5.32 -13.41
CA GLY A 58 0.99 4.44 -13.70
C GLY A 58 0.17 4.17 -12.45
N SER A 59 -0.77 3.22 -12.53
CA SER A 59 -1.63 2.92 -11.40
C SER A 59 -0.81 2.47 -10.19
N CYS A 60 -1.10 3.07 -9.05
CA CYS A 60 -0.45 2.78 -7.77
C CYS A 60 -1.30 1.89 -6.87
N GLY A 61 -2.25 1.19 -7.42
CA GLY A 61 -3.09 0.32 -6.59
C GLY A 61 -4.02 -0.57 -7.36
N ARG A 62 -4.72 -1.40 -6.59
CA ARG A 62 -5.80 -2.26 -7.08
C ARG A 62 -6.97 -2.16 -6.12
N VAL A 63 -8.17 -2.15 -6.68
CA VAL A 63 -9.41 -2.24 -5.91
C VAL A 63 -9.99 -3.63 -6.16
N VAL A 64 -10.39 -4.29 -5.09
CA VAL A 64 -10.95 -5.64 -5.15
C VAL A 64 -12.47 -5.57 -5.06
N TYR A 65 -13.13 -6.15 -6.06
CA TYR A 65 -14.59 -6.28 -6.09
C TYR A 65 -14.97 -7.75 -6.00
N VAL A 66 -15.97 -8.03 -5.20
CA VAL A 66 -16.62 -9.34 -5.13
C VAL A 66 -18.10 -9.12 -5.43
N ASP A 67 -18.57 -9.72 -6.52
CA ASP A 67 -19.95 -9.52 -7.01
C ASP A 67 -20.30 -8.03 -7.11
N GLU A 68 -19.38 -7.25 -7.69
CA GLU A 68 -19.50 -5.81 -7.93
C GLU A 68 -19.49 -4.94 -6.66
N VAL A 69 -19.19 -5.51 -5.49
CA VAL A 69 -19.06 -4.77 -4.24
C VAL A 69 -17.56 -4.54 -3.95
N PRO A 70 -17.13 -3.29 -3.68
CA PRO A 70 -15.73 -3.05 -3.32
C PRO A 70 -15.47 -3.57 -1.90
N VAL A 71 -14.55 -4.54 -1.77
CA VAL A 71 -14.29 -5.23 -0.52
C VAL A 71 -12.85 -5.12 -0.05
N GLY A 72 -11.99 -4.46 -0.83
CA GLY A 72 -10.60 -4.29 -0.44
C GLY A 72 -9.82 -3.46 -1.42
N TYR A 73 -8.62 -3.07 -1.02
CA TYR A 73 -7.70 -2.37 -1.91
C TYR A 73 -6.27 -2.56 -1.42
N VAL A 74 -5.33 -2.28 -2.30
CA VAL A 74 -3.91 -2.28 -2.00
C VAL A 74 -3.28 -1.10 -2.72
N LEU A 75 -2.34 -0.40 -2.05
CA LEU A 75 -1.59 0.72 -2.62
C LEU A 75 -0.10 0.38 -2.63
N TYR A 76 0.56 0.73 -3.71
CA TYR A 76 2.00 0.50 -3.87
C TYR A 76 2.58 1.51 -4.86
N ALA A 77 3.82 1.92 -4.63
CA ALA A 77 4.54 2.85 -5.50
C ALA A 77 6.05 2.71 -5.30
N PRO A 78 6.87 3.14 -6.27
CA PRO A 78 8.30 3.24 -6.04
C PRO A 78 8.61 4.16 -4.86
N PRO A 79 9.68 3.90 -4.11
CA PRO A 79 9.96 4.68 -2.88
C PRO A 79 10.12 6.18 -3.11
N ALA A 80 10.50 6.61 -4.31
CA ALA A 80 10.62 8.04 -4.63
C ALA A 80 9.28 8.79 -4.48
N TYR A 81 8.15 8.09 -4.59
CA TYR A 81 6.82 8.70 -4.43
C TYR A 81 6.28 8.60 -3.01
N VAL A 82 7.03 8.00 -2.08
CA VAL A 82 6.53 7.71 -0.73
C VAL A 82 7.43 8.42 0.29
N PRO A 83 7.28 9.74 0.46
CA PRO A 83 8.20 10.53 1.29
C PRO A 83 8.22 10.11 2.75
N ARG A 84 7.10 9.61 3.29
CA ARG A 84 7.06 9.19 4.70
C ARG A 84 7.99 8.03 4.99
N SER A 85 8.30 7.20 3.99
CA SER A 85 9.15 6.02 4.19
C SER A 85 10.54 6.37 4.70
N MET A 86 11.06 7.55 4.34
CA MET A 86 12.39 7.97 4.75
C MET A 86 12.49 8.27 6.25
N ALA A 87 11.37 8.47 6.93
CA ALA A 87 11.33 8.69 8.37
C ALA A 87 11.36 7.38 9.18
N PHE A 88 11.22 6.25 8.51
CA PHE A 88 11.23 4.95 9.20
C PHE A 88 12.65 4.52 9.55
N PRO A 89 12.84 3.87 10.72
CA PRO A 89 14.19 3.52 11.18
C PRO A 89 14.90 2.49 10.30
N THR A 90 14.14 1.73 9.51
CA THR A 90 14.69 0.68 8.63
C THR A 90 14.71 1.08 7.17
N SER A 91 14.50 2.36 6.88
CA SER A 91 14.62 2.91 5.51
C SER A 91 16.10 2.89 5.05
N PRO A 92 16.33 3.01 3.74
CA PRO A 92 15.35 3.16 2.67
C PRO A 92 14.85 1.81 2.12
N VAL A 93 13.72 1.87 1.42
CA VAL A 93 13.31 0.78 0.54
C VAL A 93 14.34 0.67 -0.58
N ALA A 94 14.68 -0.56 -0.99
CA ALA A 94 15.68 -0.78 -2.02
C ALA A 94 15.25 -0.18 -3.36
N ALA A 95 16.21 0.31 -4.14
CA ALA A 95 15.93 0.96 -5.42
C ALA A 95 15.33 0.01 -6.45
N ASP A 96 15.54 -1.30 -6.32
CA ASP A 96 14.98 -2.31 -7.22
C ASP A 96 13.60 -2.82 -6.79
N ALA A 97 13.02 -2.22 -5.76
CA ALA A 97 11.75 -2.65 -5.18
C ALA A 97 10.69 -1.55 -5.27
N VAL A 98 9.44 -2.00 -5.29
CA VAL A 98 8.27 -1.13 -5.09
C VAL A 98 7.88 -1.26 -3.63
N GLN A 99 7.45 -0.17 -3.01
CA GLN A 99 6.92 -0.23 -1.65
C GLN A 99 5.45 -0.59 -1.67
N LEU A 100 5.10 -1.64 -0.94
CA LEU A 100 3.71 -1.92 -0.58
C LEU A 100 3.36 -0.98 0.56
N MET A 101 2.48 -0.01 0.30
CA MET A 101 2.19 1.05 1.24
C MET A 101 1.16 0.61 2.27
N THR A 102 0.02 0.13 1.80
CA THR A 102 -1.06 -0.34 2.67
C THR A 102 -1.99 -1.26 1.91
N ALA A 103 -2.79 -2.01 2.66
CA ALA A 103 -3.83 -2.86 2.11
C ALA A 103 -4.97 -2.94 3.14
N TRP A 104 -6.17 -3.18 2.63
CA TRP A 104 -7.35 -3.30 3.47
C TRP A 104 -8.31 -4.31 2.86
N ILE A 105 -8.91 -5.11 3.72
CA ILE A 105 -9.97 -6.05 3.35
C ILE A 105 -11.13 -5.81 4.30
N MET A 106 -12.31 -5.63 3.73
CA MET A 106 -13.55 -5.41 4.50
C MET A 106 -13.79 -6.55 5.48
N PRO A 107 -14.17 -6.25 6.73
CA PRO A 107 -14.60 -7.29 7.67
C PRO A 107 -15.70 -8.17 7.04
N GLY A 108 -15.58 -9.48 7.21
CA GLY A 108 -16.47 -10.45 6.55
C GLY A 108 -15.88 -11.07 5.29
N TYR A 109 -14.87 -10.42 4.69
CA TYR A 109 -14.15 -10.95 3.53
C TYR A 109 -12.72 -11.38 3.88
N GLN A 110 -12.32 -11.19 5.12
CA GLN A 110 -11.03 -11.62 5.62
C GLN A 110 -11.00 -13.15 5.79
N GLY A 111 -9.80 -13.74 5.76
CA GLY A 111 -9.65 -15.18 5.91
C GLY A 111 -10.02 -16.01 4.68
N GLN A 112 -10.23 -15.37 3.54
CA GLN A 112 -10.62 -16.05 2.29
C GLN A 112 -9.49 -16.04 1.23
N GLY A 113 -8.27 -15.71 1.65
CA GLY A 113 -7.13 -15.67 0.75
C GLY A 113 -7.01 -14.42 -0.10
N LEU A 114 -7.82 -13.39 0.12
CA LEU A 114 -7.77 -12.15 -0.66
C LEU A 114 -6.44 -11.43 -0.50
N GLY A 115 -5.87 -11.42 0.70
CA GLY A 115 -4.57 -10.79 0.93
C GLY A 115 -3.48 -11.38 0.05
N ARG A 116 -3.45 -12.70 -0.05
CA ARG A 116 -2.49 -13.41 -0.90
C ARG A 116 -2.73 -13.10 -2.38
N VAL A 117 -3.98 -13.07 -2.80
CA VAL A 117 -4.35 -12.76 -4.19
C VAL A 117 -3.94 -11.32 -4.54
N MET A 118 -4.16 -10.38 -3.63
CA MET A 118 -3.74 -8.99 -3.82
C MET A 118 -2.23 -8.88 -4.00
N VAL A 119 -1.46 -9.54 -3.15
CA VAL A 119 0.01 -9.51 -3.25
C VAL A 119 0.47 -10.15 -4.57
N GLN A 120 -0.14 -11.25 -4.98
CA GLN A 120 0.19 -11.89 -6.26
C GLN A 120 -0.12 -10.97 -7.44
N THR A 121 -1.22 -10.23 -7.39
CA THR A 121 -1.58 -9.28 -8.45
C THR A 121 -0.59 -8.13 -8.52
N VAL A 122 -0.20 -7.59 -7.36
CA VAL A 122 0.85 -6.56 -7.29
C VAL A 122 2.16 -7.09 -7.85
N ALA A 123 2.54 -8.32 -7.47
CA ALA A 123 3.78 -8.94 -7.93
C ALA A 123 3.83 -9.04 -9.46
N LYS A 124 2.75 -9.50 -10.08
CA LYS A 124 2.67 -9.58 -11.54
C LYS A 124 2.83 -8.22 -12.20
N ASP A 125 2.19 -7.22 -11.64
CA ASP A 125 2.24 -5.86 -12.19
C ASP A 125 3.64 -5.27 -12.09
N VAL A 126 4.29 -5.38 -10.93
CA VAL A 126 5.59 -4.75 -10.73
C VAL A 126 6.73 -5.50 -11.44
N ILE A 127 6.62 -6.80 -11.62
CA ILE A 127 7.53 -7.56 -12.47
C ILE A 127 7.46 -7.01 -13.90
N ARG A 128 6.26 -6.84 -14.42
CA ARG A 128 6.05 -6.30 -15.76
C ARG A 128 6.66 -4.90 -15.91
N ARG A 129 6.69 -4.12 -14.83
CA ARG A 129 7.27 -2.77 -14.84
C ARG A 129 8.77 -2.77 -14.55
N GLY A 130 9.42 -3.94 -14.44
CA GLY A 130 10.86 -4.04 -14.33
C GLY A 130 11.44 -4.09 -12.92
N PHE A 131 10.60 -4.23 -11.90
CA PHE A 131 11.07 -4.32 -10.52
C PHE A 131 11.37 -5.76 -10.13
N LYS A 132 12.27 -5.93 -9.16
CA LYS A 132 12.74 -7.26 -8.73
C LYS A 132 12.13 -7.70 -7.41
N ALA A 133 11.52 -6.80 -6.67
CA ALA A 133 10.98 -7.11 -5.35
C ALA A 133 9.86 -6.15 -4.96
N ILE A 134 9.11 -6.56 -3.95
CA ILE A 134 8.20 -5.70 -3.19
C ILE A 134 8.78 -5.61 -1.78
N GLU A 135 8.87 -4.39 -1.24
CA GLU A 135 9.25 -4.20 0.16
C GLU A 135 8.16 -3.47 0.91
N ALA A 136 8.08 -3.71 2.20
CA ALA A 136 7.12 -3.06 3.06
C ALA A 136 7.70 -2.87 4.45
N PHE A 137 7.25 -1.81 5.13
CA PHE A 137 7.50 -1.65 6.56
C PHE A 137 6.37 -2.33 7.30
N GLY A 138 6.70 -3.18 8.27
CA GLY A 138 5.72 -3.85 9.10
C GLY A 138 5.62 -3.19 10.46
N ASP A 139 4.49 -3.36 11.14
CA ASP A 139 4.34 -2.99 12.53
C ASP A 139 4.43 -4.26 13.38
N ALA A 140 5.47 -4.34 14.21
CA ALA A 140 5.70 -5.48 15.10
C ALA A 140 5.07 -5.31 16.47
N ARG A 141 4.43 -4.18 16.73
CA ARG A 141 3.93 -3.83 18.08
C ARG A 141 2.50 -4.26 18.36
N TRP A 142 1.79 -4.77 17.35
CA TRP A 142 0.39 -5.19 17.47
C TRP A 142 -0.56 -4.08 17.97
N LYS A 143 -0.24 -2.83 17.63
CA LYS A 143 -1.13 -1.72 17.91
C LYS A 143 -2.16 -1.57 16.80
N GLU A 144 -3.28 -0.92 17.11
CA GLU A 144 -4.26 -0.55 16.12
C GLU A 144 -3.55 0.05 14.91
N PRO A 145 -3.68 -0.59 13.75
CA PRO A 145 -2.96 -0.13 12.58
C PRO A 145 -3.57 1.15 12.08
N ALA A 146 -2.77 2.17 11.98
CA ALA A 146 -3.14 3.24 11.11
C ALA A 146 -2.96 2.72 9.67
N CYS A 147 -1.83 3.02 9.08
CA CYS A 147 -1.59 2.66 7.68
C CYS A 147 -0.38 1.75 7.50
N VAL A 148 0.21 1.28 8.60
CA VAL A 148 1.34 0.35 8.56
C VAL A 148 0.80 -1.06 8.80
N LEU A 149 1.08 -1.96 7.87
CA LEU A 149 0.58 -3.33 7.95
C LEU A 149 1.27 -4.09 9.08
N PRO A 150 0.55 -4.98 9.78
CA PRO A 150 1.19 -5.84 10.77
C PRO A 150 2.29 -6.69 10.14
N ALA A 151 3.45 -6.76 10.80
CA ALA A 151 4.57 -7.56 10.30
C ALA A 151 4.19 -9.02 10.08
N ASP A 152 3.37 -9.59 10.96
CA ASP A 152 2.92 -10.98 10.85
C ASP A 152 2.09 -11.24 9.60
N HIS A 153 1.29 -10.26 9.16
CA HIS A 153 0.53 -10.41 7.92
C HIS A 153 1.46 -10.48 6.71
N LEU A 154 2.52 -9.68 6.71
CA LEU A 154 3.51 -9.68 5.64
C LEU A 154 4.27 -11.01 5.61
N LEU A 155 4.69 -11.50 6.77
CA LEU A 155 5.36 -12.79 6.87
C LEU A 155 4.45 -13.93 6.37
N ALA A 156 3.17 -13.86 6.68
CA ALA A 156 2.20 -14.90 6.29
C ALA A 156 2.01 -14.98 4.77
N VAL A 157 2.23 -13.91 4.03
CA VAL A 157 2.11 -13.91 2.57
C VAL A 157 3.47 -14.06 1.85
N GLY A 158 4.54 -14.35 2.58
CA GLY A 158 5.82 -14.73 2.00
C GLY A 158 6.92 -13.70 2.09
N PHE A 159 6.68 -12.54 2.67
CA PHE A 159 7.75 -11.57 2.91
C PHE A 159 8.74 -12.10 3.95
N LYS A 160 9.99 -11.68 3.84
CA LYS A 160 11.04 -12.01 4.80
C LYS A 160 11.65 -10.72 5.33
N THR A 161 11.99 -10.71 6.61
CA THR A 161 12.64 -9.56 7.24
C THR A 161 14.04 -9.38 6.64
N VAL A 162 14.28 -8.20 6.06
CA VAL A 162 15.61 -7.83 5.53
C VAL A 162 16.32 -6.82 6.43
N ARG A 163 15.56 -6.07 7.21
CA ARG A 163 16.12 -5.18 8.22
C ARG A 163 15.26 -5.27 9.49
N PRO A 164 15.77 -5.93 10.54
CA PRO A 164 14.99 -6.08 11.77
C PRO A 164 14.92 -4.78 12.55
N HIS A 165 13.83 -4.62 13.30
CA HIS A 165 13.62 -3.51 14.22
C HIS A 165 12.53 -3.92 15.20
N HIS A 166 12.62 -3.45 16.44
CA HIS A 166 11.65 -3.83 17.48
C HIS A 166 10.23 -3.30 17.21
N ALA A 167 10.10 -2.20 16.49
CA ALA A 167 8.80 -1.60 16.16
C ALA A 167 8.45 -1.69 14.68
N PHE A 168 9.38 -1.31 13.80
CA PHE A 168 9.12 -1.22 12.36
C PHE A 168 10.20 -1.90 11.52
N PRO A 169 10.18 -3.23 11.43
CA PRO A 169 11.09 -3.93 10.53
C PRO A 169 10.74 -3.64 9.08
N ARG A 170 11.72 -3.76 8.20
CA ARG A 170 11.50 -3.72 6.75
C ARG A 170 11.58 -5.15 6.21
N LEU A 171 10.55 -5.53 5.44
CA LEU A 171 10.41 -6.86 4.89
C LEU A 171 10.43 -6.82 3.36
N ARG A 172 10.84 -7.91 2.75
CA ARG A 172 11.01 -8.00 1.30
C ARG A 172 10.42 -9.30 0.77
N LEU A 173 9.73 -9.19 -0.36
CA LEU A 173 9.27 -10.32 -1.15
C LEU A 173 10.04 -10.31 -2.48
N GLU A 174 10.91 -11.31 -2.67
CA GLU A 174 11.62 -11.46 -3.94
C GLU A 174 10.64 -11.92 -5.02
N LEU A 175 10.76 -11.30 -6.19
CA LEU A 175 9.91 -11.65 -7.32
C LEU A 175 10.69 -12.49 -8.31
N ARG A 176 10.01 -13.48 -8.90
CA ARG A 176 10.61 -14.35 -9.90
C ARG A 176 10.05 -14.00 -11.27
N THR A 177 10.93 -13.77 -12.19
CA THR A 177 10.58 -13.56 -13.59
C THR A 177 10.34 -14.88 -14.32
#